data_0b7613d3af9ed5bf816ad5d44b59de1c
#
_entry.id   0b7613d3af9ed5bf816ad5d44b59de1c
#
_cell.length_a   1.000
_cell.length_b   1.000
_cell.length_c   1.000
_cell.angle_alpha   90.00
_cell.angle_beta   90.00
_cell.angle_gamma   90.00
#
_symmetry.space_group_name_H-M   'P 1'
#
loop_
_entity.id
_entity.type
_entity.pdbx_description
1 polymer ?
#
loop_
_entity_poly.entity_id
_entity_poly.type
_entity_poly.pdbx_seq_one_letter_code
_entity_poly.pdbx_strand_id
1 'polypeptide(L)'
;GWTGVKSYDGHAIEGSFRSHQIPFTIKNDEDLSILEEWLKSYNVDSLFNSDGSIVNTLVSKMPKGHKRMSDSPIVNLGLKHGLVMPDIDNYQINVISRGNVYNSDMYCLGAYVKELIKLNTDFMFFGPDEALSNRFNEVFKVTNRRWNMPVLKNDEYVSRSGQVIDSILSEHVCEGMLEGYILTGRFGFLHSYEAFIRIV
;
A
#
# COMPACT_ATOMS: atom_id res chain seq x y z
N GLY A 1 -8.19 -8.85 -11.65
CA GLY A 1 -6.91 -8.99 -12.31
C GLY A 1 -7.03 -9.75 -13.62
N TRP A 2 -6.01 -9.65 -14.46
CA TRP A 2 -5.92 -10.47 -15.66
C TRP A 2 -5.52 -11.90 -15.29
N THR A 3 -6.31 -12.88 -15.72
CA THR A 3 -6.09 -14.29 -15.39
C THR A 3 -5.76 -15.13 -16.63
N GLY A 4 -5.91 -14.56 -17.85
CA GLY A 4 -5.83 -15.32 -19.11
C GLY A 4 -7.02 -16.25 -19.36
N VAL A 5 -7.79 -16.58 -18.32
CA VAL A 5 -9.02 -17.38 -18.45
C VAL A 5 -10.20 -16.44 -18.55
N LYS A 6 -10.82 -16.40 -19.74
CA LYS A 6 -11.94 -15.49 -20.02
C LYS A 6 -13.24 -16.00 -19.43
N SER A 7 -13.50 -17.29 -19.59
CA SER A 7 -14.67 -17.96 -19.04
C SER A 7 -14.36 -19.41 -18.70
N TYR A 8 -15.06 -19.93 -17.71
CA TYR A 8 -15.01 -21.33 -17.32
C TYR A 8 -16.37 -21.76 -16.81
N ASP A 9 -16.82 -22.96 -17.21
CA ASP A 9 -18.12 -23.54 -16.87
C ASP A 9 -19.28 -22.53 -17.07
N GLY A 10 -19.30 -21.86 -18.23
CA GLY A 10 -20.31 -20.87 -18.60
C GLY A 10 -20.26 -19.54 -17.83
N HIS A 11 -19.26 -19.32 -16.98
CA HIS A 11 -19.11 -18.11 -16.18
C HIS A 11 -17.92 -17.27 -16.63
N ALA A 12 -18.10 -15.95 -16.73
CA ALA A 12 -16.99 -15.04 -16.94
C ALA A 12 -16.04 -15.02 -15.74
N ILE A 13 -14.74 -15.16 -15.99
CA ILE A 13 -13.69 -15.13 -14.97
C ILE A 13 -12.92 -13.81 -15.03
N GLU A 14 -12.29 -13.52 -16.18
CA GLU A 14 -11.51 -12.30 -16.35
C GLU A 14 -12.39 -11.05 -16.12
N GLY A 15 -11.89 -10.14 -15.26
CA GLY A 15 -12.62 -8.90 -14.94
C GLY A 15 -13.81 -9.07 -13.98
N SER A 16 -14.07 -10.28 -13.48
CA SER A 16 -15.12 -10.55 -12.50
C SER A 16 -14.55 -10.82 -11.10
N PHE A 17 -15.43 -10.85 -10.08
CA PHE A 17 -15.03 -11.26 -8.72
C PHE A 17 -14.45 -12.67 -8.66
N ARG A 18 -14.79 -13.53 -9.63
CA ARG A 18 -14.29 -14.90 -9.73
C ARG A 18 -12.79 -14.98 -9.98
N SER A 19 -12.18 -13.92 -10.53
CA SER A 19 -10.73 -13.86 -10.73
C SER A 19 -9.95 -13.70 -9.41
N HIS A 20 -10.59 -13.29 -8.33
CA HIS A 20 -10.00 -13.19 -7.00
C HIS A 20 -9.98 -14.54 -6.26
N GLN A 21 -10.97 -15.37 -6.51
CA GLN A 21 -11.05 -16.73 -5.96
C GLN A 21 -10.25 -17.71 -6.83
N ILE A 22 -10.24 -18.99 -6.46
CA ILE A 22 -9.68 -20.05 -7.32
C ILE A 22 -10.56 -20.07 -8.59
N PRO A 23 -10.04 -19.66 -9.76
CA PRO A 23 -10.86 -19.46 -10.95
C PRO A 23 -11.44 -20.78 -11.47
N PHE A 24 -10.73 -21.89 -11.29
CA PHE A 24 -11.22 -23.26 -11.55
C PHE A 24 -10.33 -24.28 -10.84
N THR A 25 -10.85 -25.51 -10.73
CA THR A 25 -10.13 -26.63 -10.13
C THR A 25 -9.92 -27.70 -11.21
N ILE A 26 -8.69 -28.18 -11.36
CA ILE A 26 -8.36 -29.23 -12.33
C ILE A 26 -8.99 -30.56 -11.87
N LYS A 27 -9.91 -31.08 -12.65
CA LYS A 27 -10.63 -32.32 -12.40
C LYS A 27 -10.43 -33.36 -13.50
N ASN A 28 -10.04 -32.91 -14.68
CA ASN A 28 -9.92 -33.74 -15.89
C ASN A 28 -8.91 -33.14 -16.88
N ASP A 29 -8.67 -33.80 -18.01
CA ASP A 29 -7.71 -33.37 -19.03
C ASP A 29 -8.14 -32.06 -19.74
N GLU A 30 -9.43 -31.78 -19.81
CA GLU A 30 -9.93 -30.55 -20.39
C GLU A 30 -9.56 -29.36 -19.52
N ASP A 31 -9.73 -29.47 -18.20
CA ASP A 31 -9.31 -28.43 -17.24
C ASP A 31 -7.79 -28.20 -17.30
N LEU A 32 -7.01 -29.27 -17.49
CA LEU A 32 -5.57 -29.18 -17.66
C LEU A 32 -5.19 -28.43 -18.94
N SER A 33 -5.91 -28.67 -20.03
CA SER A 33 -5.71 -27.96 -21.30
C SER A 33 -6.03 -26.46 -21.16
N ILE A 34 -7.10 -26.12 -20.45
CA ILE A 34 -7.44 -24.73 -20.15
C ILE A 34 -6.33 -24.05 -19.33
N LEU A 35 -5.77 -24.72 -18.33
CA LEU A 35 -4.64 -24.21 -17.55
C LEU A 35 -3.41 -23.99 -18.43
N GLU A 36 -3.10 -24.93 -19.31
CA GLU A 36 -1.97 -24.82 -20.23
C GLU A 36 -2.13 -23.62 -21.17
N GLU A 37 -3.32 -23.44 -21.76
CA GLU A 37 -3.63 -22.27 -22.59
C GLU A 37 -3.53 -20.97 -21.79
N TRP A 38 -4.00 -20.97 -20.55
CA TRP A 38 -3.87 -19.82 -19.66
C TRP A 38 -2.40 -19.45 -19.44
N LEU A 39 -1.57 -20.42 -19.05
CA LEU A 39 -0.15 -20.20 -18.82
C LEU A 39 0.57 -19.75 -20.10
N LYS A 40 0.26 -20.35 -21.25
CA LYS A 40 0.79 -19.92 -22.55
C LYS A 40 0.38 -18.49 -22.93
N SER A 41 -0.81 -18.04 -22.50
CA SER A 41 -1.30 -16.69 -22.79
C SER A 41 -0.44 -15.58 -22.17
N TYR A 42 0.35 -15.87 -21.14
CA TYR A 42 1.34 -14.94 -20.59
C TYR A 42 2.51 -14.67 -21.53
N ASN A 43 2.73 -15.53 -22.53
CA ASN A 43 3.75 -15.40 -23.56
C ASN A 43 5.14 -15.09 -22.98
N VAL A 44 5.52 -15.84 -21.94
CA VAL A 44 6.77 -15.62 -21.18
C VAL A 44 7.99 -15.73 -22.09
N ASP A 45 7.95 -16.62 -23.07
CA ASP A 45 9.07 -16.82 -24.02
C ASP A 45 9.41 -15.54 -24.80
N SER A 46 8.44 -14.64 -25.01
CA SER A 46 8.70 -13.37 -25.68
C SER A 46 9.56 -12.39 -24.86
N LEU A 47 9.80 -12.67 -23.59
CA LEU A 47 10.61 -11.87 -22.68
C LEU A 47 12.10 -12.24 -22.73
N PHE A 48 12.43 -13.37 -23.37
CA PHE A 48 13.78 -13.92 -23.38
C PHE A 48 14.27 -14.20 -24.81
N ASN A 49 15.57 -14.09 -25.00
CA ASN A 49 16.27 -14.57 -26.19
C ASN A 49 16.50 -16.08 -26.11
N SER A 50 16.91 -16.72 -27.22
CA SER A 50 17.18 -18.15 -27.29
C SER A 50 18.31 -18.62 -26.35
N ASP A 51 19.19 -17.74 -25.91
CA ASP A 51 20.24 -17.97 -24.93
C ASP A 51 19.81 -17.76 -23.48
N GLY A 52 18.53 -17.46 -23.23
CA GLY A 52 17.97 -17.20 -21.90
C GLY A 52 18.20 -15.76 -21.40
N SER A 53 18.89 -14.92 -22.15
CA SER A 53 19.02 -13.49 -21.78
C SER A 53 17.71 -12.72 -22.00
N ILE A 54 17.51 -11.64 -21.23
CA ILE A 54 16.32 -10.80 -21.37
C ILE A 54 16.38 -10.01 -22.69
N VAL A 55 15.25 -9.91 -23.39
CA VAL A 55 15.18 -9.15 -24.66
C VAL A 55 15.51 -7.66 -24.48
N ASN A 56 16.20 -7.08 -25.46
CA ASN A 56 16.66 -5.68 -25.39
C ASN A 56 15.56 -4.65 -25.18
N THR A 57 14.33 -4.92 -25.63
CA THR A 57 13.18 -4.05 -25.41
C THR A 57 12.84 -3.87 -23.93
N LEU A 58 13.05 -4.89 -23.11
CA LEU A 58 12.91 -4.81 -21.66
C LEU A 58 14.16 -4.21 -21.01
N VAL A 59 15.35 -4.68 -21.39
CA VAL A 59 16.64 -4.16 -20.85
C VAL A 59 16.73 -2.65 -21.03
N SER A 60 16.27 -2.12 -22.17
CA SER A 60 16.29 -0.67 -22.43
C SER A 60 15.41 0.15 -21.48
N LYS A 61 14.37 -0.46 -20.92
CA LYS A 61 13.43 0.18 -19.96
C LYS A 61 13.89 0.03 -18.51
N MET A 62 14.84 -0.84 -18.23
CA MET A 62 15.35 -1.02 -16.87
C MET A 62 16.12 0.22 -16.41
N PRO A 63 15.95 0.65 -15.16
CA PRO A 63 16.70 1.78 -14.64
C PRO A 63 18.21 1.49 -14.65
N LYS A 64 19.03 2.51 -15.00
CA LYS A 64 20.48 2.42 -15.09
C LYS A 64 21.13 3.51 -14.25
N GLY A 65 22.34 3.23 -13.70
CA GLY A 65 23.10 4.15 -12.88
C GLY A 65 22.25 4.72 -11.74
N HIS A 66 22.34 6.01 -11.48
CA HIS A 66 21.63 6.70 -10.40
C HIS A 66 20.09 6.54 -10.41
N LYS A 67 19.51 5.97 -11.46
CA LYS A 67 18.08 5.62 -11.50
C LYS A 67 17.78 4.27 -10.84
N ARG A 68 18.79 3.45 -10.55
CA ARG A 68 18.61 2.25 -9.73
C ARG A 68 18.44 2.65 -8.29
N MET A 69 17.59 1.93 -7.55
CA MET A 69 17.38 2.21 -6.14
C MET A 69 18.69 2.12 -5.35
N SER A 70 19.49 1.09 -5.59
CA SER A 70 20.79 0.89 -4.94
C SER A 70 21.81 2.00 -5.20
N ASP A 71 21.73 2.63 -6.38
CA ASP A 71 22.70 3.65 -6.83
C ASP A 71 22.14 5.08 -6.63
N SER A 72 20.93 5.18 -6.08
CA SER A 72 20.30 6.48 -5.82
C SER A 72 21.04 7.21 -4.69
N PRO A 73 21.45 8.48 -4.90
CA PRO A 73 22.09 9.25 -3.85
C PRO A 73 21.15 9.56 -2.66
N ILE A 74 19.87 9.23 -2.77
CA ILE A 74 18.87 9.43 -1.72
C ILE A 74 18.75 8.20 -0.82
N VAL A 75 19.07 7.00 -1.33
CA VAL A 75 19.01 5.75 -0.58
C VAL A 75 20.29 5.57 0.23
N ASN A 76 20.14 5.14 1.47
CA ASN A 76 21.25 4.87 2.40
C ASN A 76 22.09 6.11 2.82
N LEU A 77 21.57 7.32 2.63
CA LEU A 77 22.22 8.54 3.14
C LEU A 77 21.98 8.82 4.63
N GLY A 78 21.31 7.90 5.33
CA GLY A 78 20.83 8.16 6.68
C GLY A 78 19.58 9.05 6.70
N LEU A 79 19.29 9.64 7.86
CA LEU A 79 18.13 10.51 8.00
C LEU A 79 18.28 11.79 7.19
N LYS A 80 17.26 12.12 6.43
CA LYS A 80 17.19 13.37 5.66
C LYS A 80 17.12 14.58 6.58
N HIS A 81 16.39 14.45 7.67
CA HIS A 81 16.26 15.45 8.76
C HIS A 81 15.74 14.76 10.02
N GLY A 82 15.78 15.43 11.15
CA GLY A 82 15.14 14.96 12.38
C GLY A 82 13.62 15.03 12.30
N LEU A 83 12.94 14.14 12.99
CA LEU A 83 11.49 14.18 13.16
C LEU A 83 11.15 15.21 14.27
N VAL A 84 10.28 16.14 13.95
CA VAL A 84 9.74 17.09 14.94
C VAL A 84 8.55 16.44 15.64
N MET A 85 8.74 16.12 16.93
CA MET A 85 7.71 15.44 17.72
C MET A 85 6.81 16.47 18.40
N PRO A 86 5.47 16.28 18.37
CA PRO A 86 4.57 17.02 19.24
C PRO A 86 4.84 16.70 20.72
N ASP A 87 4.54 17.65 21.60
CA ASP A 87 4.58 17.41 23.03
C ASP A 87 3.47 16.43 23.42
N ILE A 88 3.85 15.23 23.89
CA ILE A 88 2.91 14.16 24.22
C ILE A 88 1.96 14.52 25.37
N ASP A 89 2.37 15.40 26.26
CA ASP A 89 1.57 15.80 27.42
C ASP A 89 0.24 16.49 27.00
N ASN A 90 0.21 17.06 25.81
CA ASN A 90 -1.00 17.67 25.26
C ASN A 90 -2.05 16.66 24.75
N TYR A 91 -1.72 15.38 24.66
CA TYR A 91 -2.55 14.31 24.07
C TYR A 91 -2.88 13.19 25.04
N GLN A 92 -2.32 13.22 26.23
CA GLN A 92 -2.59 12.21 27.25
C GLN A 92 -3.94 12.42 27.93
N ILE A 93 -4.55 11.32 28.38
CA ILE A 93 -5.78 11.34 29.13
C ILE A 93 -5.42 11.37 30.62
N ASN A 94 -5.89 12.37 31.33
CA ASN A 94 -5.68 12.44 32.78
C ASN A 94 -6.68 11.51 33.49
N VAL A 95 -6.18 10.40 34.05
CA VAL A 95 -6.97 9.43 34.81
C VAL A 95 -6.69 9.66 36.30
N ILE A 96 -7.57 10.44 36.96
CA ILE A 96 -7.45 10.78 38.38
C ILE A 96 -7.67 9.54 39.25
N SER A 97 -8.62 8.68 38.89
CA SER A 97 -8.87 7.44 39.61
C SER A 97 -9.41 6.37 38.65
N ARG A 98 -9.19 5.11 39.04
CA ARG A 98 -9.61 3.96 38.25
C ARG A 98 -11.10 3.94 37.98
N GLY A 99 -11.50 3.76 36.73
CA GLY A 99 -12.90 3.67 36.32
C GLY A 99 -13.63 5.03 36.13
N ASN A 100 -12.94 6.16 36.33
CA ASN A 100 -13.58 7.49 36.22
C ASN A 100 -13.53 8.08 34.83
N VAL A 101 -12.70 7.54 33.93
CA VAL A 101 -12.55 8.07 32.59
C VAL A 101 -12.88 6.99 31.58
N TYR A 102 -13.79 7.32 30.68
CA TYR A 102 -14.11 6.51 29.52
C TYR A 102 -13.64 7.24 28.26
N ASN A 103 -12.58 6.71 27.64
CA ASN A 103 -11.98 7.32 26.44
C ASN A 103 -11.35 6.22 25.57
N SER A 104 -10.89 6.60 24.38
CA SER A 104 -10.20 5.72 23.46
C SER A 104 -8.79 6.25 23.22
N ASP A 105 -7.80 5.38 23.41
CA ASP A 105 -6.40 5.61 23.10
C ASP A 105 -6.18 5.97 21.62
N MET A 106 -6.91 5.31 20.71
CA MET A 106 -6.82 5.55 19.27
C MET A 106 -7.29 6.95 18.87
N TYR A 107 -8.25 7.57 19.58
CA TYR A 107 -8.60 8.97 19.34
C TYR A 107 -7.49 9.92 19.76
N CYS A 108 -6.83 9.64 20.89
CA CYS A 108 -5.70 10.44 21.36
C CYS A 108 -4.52 10.29 20.41
N LEU A 109 -4.23 9.07 19.97
CA LEU A 109 -3.21 8.80 18.97
C LEU A 109 -3.52 9.50 17.64
N GLY A 110 -4.77 9.49 17.17
CA GLY A 110 -5.19 10.20 15.97
C GLY A 110 -4.95 11.70 16.04
N ALA A 111 -5.22 12.31 17.20
CA ALA A 111 -4.93 13.72 17.44
C ALA A 111 -3.41 14.01 17.47
N TYR A 112 -2.63 13.13 18.06
CA TYR A 112 -1.17 13.21 18.08
C TYR A 112 -0.57 13.10 16.67
N VAL A 113 -1.00 12.09 15.90
CA VAL A 113 -0.52 11.85 14.53
C VAL A 113 -0.91 13.00 13.61
N LYS A 114 -2.08 13.60 13.78
CA LYS A 114 -2.47 14.83 13.06
C LYS A 114 -1.42 15.93 13.24
N GLU A 115 -0.99 16.19 14.46
CA GLU A 115 0.00 17.25 14.71
C GLU A 115 1.38 16.85 14.21
N LEU A 116 1.75 15.56 14.34
CA LEU A 116 2.97 15.02 13.77
C LEU A 116 3.07 15.26 12.25
N ILE A 117 1.99 14.96 11.52
CA ILE A 117 1.89 15.21 10.08
C ILE A 117 2.01 16.69 9.74
N LYS A 118 1.38 17.54 10.54
CA LYS A 118 1.39 18.98 10.35
C LYS A 118 2.77 19.61 10.57
N LEU A 119 3.52 19.10 11.55
CA LEU A 119 4.89 19.56 11.84
C LEU A 119 5.93 19.00 10.85
N ASN A 120 5.62 17.91 10.16
CA ASN A 120 6.54 17.23 9.26
C ASN A 120 5.89 17.00 7.88
N THR A 121 6.15 17.91 6.95
CA THR A 121 5.49 17.93 5.63
C THR A 121 5.78 16.74 4.75
N ASP A 122 6.84 15.98 5.05
CA ASP A 122 7.20 14.74 4.38
C ASP A 122 7.04 13.49 5.27
N PHE A 123 6.29 13.58 6.37
CA PHE A 123 5.82 12.42 7.11
C PHE A 123 4.66 11.76 6.35
N MET A 124 4.75 10.45 6.13
CA MET A 124 3.71 9.71 5.42
C MET A 124 3.02 8.70 6.32
N PHE A 125 1.71 8.56 6.13
CA PHE A 125 0.85 7.68 6.87
C PHE A 125 0.34 6.58 5.94
N PHE A 126 0.56 5.32 6.28
CA PHE A 126 0.25 4.16 5.45
C PHE A 126 -0.76 3.25 6.13
N GLY A 127 -1.71 2.73 5.37
CA GLY A 127 -2.67 1.75 5.85
C GLY A 127 -3.56 1.20 4.74
N PRO A 128 -4.17 0.02 4.96
CA PRO A 128 -4.95 -0.69 3.95
C PRO A 128 -6.43 -0.29 3.96
N ASP A 129 -6.74 0.99 3.70
CA ASP A 129 -8.11 1.56 3.71
C ASP A 129 -8.82 1.47 5.08
N GLU A 130 -8.06 1.60 6.15
CA GLU A 130 -8.55 1.41 7.52
C GLU A 130 -8.38 2.66 8.41
N ALA A 131 -7.95 3.80 7.86
CA ALA A 131 -7.64 4.98 8.65
C ALA A 131 -8.86 5.50 9.45
N LEU A 132 -10.03 5.57 8.84
CA LEU A 132 -11.24 6.04 9.51
C LEU A 132 -11.75 5.04 10.57
N SER A 133 -11.76 3.76 10.25
CA SER A 133 -12.18 2.70 11.19
C SER A 133 -11.22 2.52 12.36
N ASN A 134 -9.93 2.81 12.17
CA ASN A 134 -8.90 2.89 13.21
C ASN A 134 -8.91 4.22 13.98
N ARG A 135 -9.94 5.04 13.85
CA ARG A 135 -10.11 6.31 14.59
C ARG A 135 -9.12 7.43 14.25
N PHE A 136 -8.51 7.39 13.06
CA PHE A 136 -7.61 8.45 12.59
C PHE A 136 -8.32 9.58 11.84
N ASN A 137 -9.60 9.83 12.12
CA ASN A 137 -10.39 10.91 11.51
C ASN A 137 -9.71 12.29 11.62
N GLU A 138 -9.01 12.53 12.73
CA GLU A 138 -8.30 13.79 12.97
C GLU A 138 -7.23 14.09 11.92
N VAL A 139 -6.60 13.05 11.36
CA VAL A 139 -5.55 13.17 10.32
C VAL A 139 -6.11 13.86 9.07
N PHE A 140 -7.33 13.55 8.69
CA PHE A 140 -7.97 14.13 7.50
C PHE A 140 -8.38 15.61 7.66
N LYS A 141 -8.21 16.18 8.84
CA LYS A 141 -8.37 17.65 9.04
C LYS A 141 -7.18 18.46 8.55
N VAL A 142 -6.02 17.82 8.35
CA VAL A 142 -4.76 18.50 7.97
C VAL A 142 -4.14 17.99 6.69
N THR A 143 -4.54 16.80 6.23
CA THR A 143 -4.06 16.21 4.97
C THR A 143 -5.15 15.34 4.32
N ASN A 144 -4.85 14.78 3.15
CA ASN A 144 -5.73 13.92 2.39
C ASN A 144 -5.03 12.60 2.06
N ARG A 145 -5.82 11.63 1.55
CA ARG A 145 -5.28 10.48 0.84
C ARG A 145 -4.54 10.96 -0.41
N ARG A 146 -3.35 10.43 -0.63
CA ARG A 146 -2.62 10.64 -1.89
C ARG A 146 -3.29 9.87 -3.01
N TRP A 147 -3.81 10.60 -3.98
CA TRP A 147 -4.62 10.04 -5.04
C TRP A 147 -4.14 10.49 -6.41
N ASN A 148 -3.69 9.56 -7.24
CA ASN A 148 -3.14 9.86 -8.56
C ASN A 148 -4.14 9.60 -9.70
N MET A 149 -5.30 9.02 -9.39
CA MET A 149 -6.40 8.81 -10.34
C MET A 149 -7.29 10.05 -10.46
N PRO A 150 -8.20 10.13 -11.43
CA PRO A 150 -9.20 11.18 -11.47
C PRO A 150 -10.01 11.23 -10.15
N VAL A 151 -10.24 12.43 -9.65
CA VAL A 151 -11.10 12.67 -8.48
C VAL A 151 -12.55 12.76 -8.96
N LEU A 152 -13.43 11.95 -8.40
CA LEU A 152 -14.84 11.91 -8.71
C LEU A 152 -15.63 12.84 -7.77
N LYS A 153 -16.87 13.17 -8.16
CA LYS A 153 -17.71 14.12 -7.42
C LYS A 153 -17.97 13.73 -5.95
N ASN A 154 -17.99 12.42 -5.68
CA ASN A 154 -18.29 11.88 -4.35
C ASN A 154 -17.04 11.44 -3.58
N ASP A 155 -15.84 11.66 -4.13
CA ASP A 155 -14.60 11.34 -3.43
C ASP A 155 -14.35 12.36 -2.32
N GLU A 156 -14.03 11.86 -1.14
CA GLU A 156 -13.72 12.67 0.03
C GLU A 156 -12.27 12.45 0.48
N TYR A 157 -11.65 13.51 0.96
CA TYR A 157 -10.29 13.47 1.52
C TYR A 157 -9.24 12.92 0.56
N VAL A 158 -9.31 13.26 -0.72
CA VAL A 158 -8.35 12.84 -1.74
C VAL A 158 -7.64 14.03 -2.37
N SER A 159 -6.35 13.93 -2.62
CA SER A 159 -5.56 14.92 -3.35
C SER A 159 -4.25 14.32 -3.86
N ARG A 160 -3.64 14.97 -4.87
CA ARG A 160 -2.33 14.54 -5.37
C ARG A 160 -1.18 14.76 -4.39
N SER A 161 -1.34 15.66 -3.44
CA SER A 161 -0.33 16.05 -2.43
C SER A 161 -0.62 15.46 -1.05
N GLY A 162 -1.61 14.59 -0.91
CA GLY A 162 -1.95 13.97 0.36
C GLY A 162 -0.78 13.20 0.98
N GLN A 163 -0.76 13.12 2.31
CA GLN A 163 0.26 12.41 3.08
C GLN A 163 -0.22 11.05 3.60
N VAL A 164 -1.42 10.61 3.20
CA VAL A 164 -2.01 9.33 3.59
C VAL A 164 -2.06 8.40 2.39
N ILE A 165 -1.47 7.22 2.49
CA ILE A 165 -1.66 6.09 1.59
C ILE A 165 -2.63 5.14 2.28
N ASP A 166 -3.91 5.17 1.89
CA ASP A 166 -5.03 4.48 2.56
C ASP A 166 -6.02 3.92 1.53
N SER A 167 -5.53 3.45 0.40
CA SER A 167 -6.39 3.03 -0.71
C SER A 167 -6.10 1.62 -1.24
N ILE A 168 -5.14 0.91 -0.61
CA ILE A 168 -4.72 -0.42 -1.04
C ILE A 168 -5.07 -1.40 0.07
N LEU A 169 -5.99 -2.32 -0.18
CA LEU A 169 -6.34 -3.39 0.75
C LEU A 169 -5.28 -4.50 0.76
N SER A 170 -4.09 -4.14 1.22
CA SER A 170 -2.96 -5.04 1.37
C SER A 170 -1.95 -4.47 2.35
N GLU A 171 -1.85 -5.06 3.50
CA GLU A 171 -0.89 -4.71 4.55
C GLU A 171 0.55 -4.83 4.04
N HIS A 172 0.88 -5.93 3.36
CA HIS A 172 2.21 -6.18 2.79
C HIS A 172 2.63 -5.09 1.80
N VAL A 173 1.70 -4.61 0.96
CA VAL A 173 2.00 -3.53 0.02
C VAL A 173 2.20 -2.21 0.77
N CYS A 174 1.38 -1.93 1.79
CA CYS A 174 1.51 -0.73 2.61
C CYS A 174 2.82 -0.73 3.40
N GLU A 175 3.22 -1.89 3.96
CA GLU A 175 4.51 -2.07 4.62
C GLU A 175 5.67 -1.86 3.64
N GLY A 176 5.66 -2.53 2.48
CA GLY A 176 6.71 -2.35 1.48
C GLY A 176 6.82 -0.91 0.97
N MET A 177 5.71 -0.18 0.88
CA MET A 177 5.73 1.25 0.58
C MET A 177 6.37 2.06 1.71
N LEU A 178 6.06 1.75 2.97
CA LEU A 178 6.69 2.39 4.12
C LEU A 178 8.18 2.10 4.16
N GLU A 179 8.60 0.83 3.97
CA GLU A 179 10.01 0.46 3.92
C GLU A 179 10.77 1.25 2.85
N GLY A 180 10.24 1.27 1.62
CA GLY A 180 10.82 2.06 0.53
C GLY A 180 10.91 3.54 0.88
N TYR A 181 9.93 4.07 1.63
CA TYR A 181 9.91 5.46 2.04
C TYR A 181 10.98 5.78 3.10
N ILE A 182 11.09 4.96 4.14
CA ILE A 182 12.09 5.16 5.21
C ILE A 182 13.52 4.96 4.72
N LEU A 183 13.75 4.09 3.73
CA LEU A 183 15.05 3.93 3.09
C LEU A 183 15.54 5.22 2.41
N THR A 184 14.65 6.15 2.12
CA THR A 184 15.01 7.49 1.62
C THR A 184 15.37 8.50 2.72
N GLY A 185 15.49 8.06 3.97
CA GLY A 185 15.83 8.89 5.13
C GLY A 185 14.65 9.71 5.68
N ARG A 186 13.43 9.34 5.34
CA ARG A 186 12.18 9.96 5.81
C ARG A 186 11.52 9.14 6.89
N PHE A 187 10.45 9.66 7.45
CA PHE A 187 9.65 9.00 8.48
C PHE A 187 8.25 8.69 7.98
N GLY A 188 7.70 7.60 8.47
CA GLY A 188 6.33 7.19 8.19
C GLY A 188 5.74 6.36 9.31
N PHE A 189 4.45 6.10 9.23
CA PHE A 189 3.66 5.35 10.20
C PHE A 189 2.77 4.36 9.45
N LEU A 190 2.79 3.09 9.86
CA LEU A 190 1.89 2.04 9.37
C LEU A 190 0.80 1.79 10.40
N HIS A 191 -0.43 1.71 9.94
CA HIS A 191 -1.57 1.25 10.74
C HIS A 191 -2.28 0.09 10.04
N SER A 192 -2.85 -0.79 10.83
CA SER A 192 -3.73 -1.87 10.40
C SER A 192 -4.56 -2.36 11.58
N TYR A 193 -5.53 -3.24 11.35
CA TYR A 193 -6.20 -3.94 12.43
C TYR A 193 -5.25 -4.93 13.12
N GLU A 194 -5.44 -5.11 14.43
CA GLU A 194 -4.66 -6.06 15.21
C GLU A 194 -4.67 -7.48 14.62
N ALA A 195 -5.81 -7.89 14.05
CA ALA A 195 -5.96 -9.21 13.45
C ALA A 195 -5.07 -9.41 12.21
N PHE A 196 -4.77 -8.34 11.47
CA PHE A 196 -4.06 -8.41 10.18
C PHE A 196 -2.59 -8.02 10.29
N ILE A 197 -2.23 -7.11 11.18
CA ILE A 197 -0.84 -6.68 11.36
C ILE A 197 0.12 -7.83 11.75
N ARG A 198 -0.42 -8.92 12.27
CA ARG A 198 0.37 -10.12 12.63
C ARG A 198 0.65 -11.05 11.45
N ILE A 199 0.09 -10.76 10.28
CA ILE A 199 0.24 -11.57 9.07
C ILE A 199 1.41 -11.04 8.21
N VAL A 200 1.82 -9.83 8.47
CA VAL A 200 2.87 -9.09 7.73
C VAL A 200 4.26 -9.37 8.24
#